data_da884022a3deca03b618cf4363149dd2
#
_entry.id   da884022a3deca03b618cf4363149dd2
#
_cell.length_a   1.000
_cell.length_b   1.000
_cell.length_c   1.000
_cell.angle_alpha   90.00
_cell.angle_beta   90.00
_cell.angle_gamma   90.00
#
_symmetry.space_group_name_H-M   'P 1'
#
loop_
_entity.id
_entity.type
_entity.pdbx_description
1 polymer ?
#
loop_
_entity_poly.entity_id
_entity_poly.type
_entity_poly.pdbx_seq_one_letter_code
_entity_poly.pdbx_strand_id
1 'polypeptide(L)'
;MKKYLLIVVFALAGVSASAQFGVSYHQSSIPNLGFNFEYQDRYFAELRFGPNQYFEHLALELTANYIFLNKEDYDFYGGIGGRTTQLEGLVIPAGVNIYPFDNKNFGFHIEAAALLGETSVLRGSWGIRYRFGGTRIPSPQKDE
;
A
#
# COMPACT_ATOMS: atom_id res chain seq x y z
N MET A 1 4.57 -9.36 -28.51
CA MET A 1 3.71 -9.00 -27.37
C MET A 1 3.32 -10.20 -26.49
N LYS A 2 2.84 -11.32 -27.06
CA LYS A 2 2.43 -12.53 -26.26
C LYS A 2 3.56 -13.12 -25.40
N LYS A 3 4.82 -13.08 -25.84
CA LYS A 3 5.98 -13.61 -25.07
C LYS A 3 6.25 -12.81 -23.79
N TYR A 4 6.13 -11.48 -23.83
CA TYR A 4 6.33 -10.62 -22.66
C TYR A 4 5.17 -10.74 -21.65
N LEU A 5 3.95 -10.96 -22.14
CA LEU A 5 2.80 -11.22 -21.28
C LEU A 5 2.99 -12.53 -20.49
N LEU A 6 3.52 -13.58 -21.12
CA LEU A 6 3.82 -14.86 -20.46
C LEU A 6 4.91 -14.71 -19.38
N ILE A 7 5.96 -13.92 -19.63
CA ILE A 7 7.02 -13.65 -18.65
C ILE A 7 6.45 -12.89 -17.45
N VAL A 8 5.59 -11.91 -17.69
CA VAL A 8 4.91 -11.15 -16.61
C VAL A 8 4.00 -12.06 -15.79
N VAL A 9 3.23 -12.95 -16.43
CA VAL A 9 2.36 -13.91 -15.74
C VAL A 9 3.19 -14.92 -14.93
N PHE A 10 4.31 -15.43 -15.45
CA PHE A 10 5.21 -16.32 -14.72
C PHE A 10 5.92 -15.61 -13.57
N ALA A 11 6.33 -14.35 -13.74
CA ALA A 11 6.91 -13.54 -12.66
C ALA A 11 5.90 -13.31 -11.54
N LEU A 12 4.65 -13.01 -11.88
CA LEU A 12 3.55 -12.86 -10.92
C LEU A 12 3.20 -14.18 -10.21
N ALA A 13 3.25 -15.31 -10.92
CA ALA A 13 2.99 -16.64 -10.34
C ALA A 13 4.10 -17.08 -9.37
N GLY A 14 5.35 -16.70 -9.64
CA GLY A 14 6.50 -17.04 -8.77
C GLY A 14 6.51 -16.28 -7.44
N VAL A 15 5.88 -15.12 -7.37
CA VAL A 15 5.76 -14.30 -6.14
C VAL A 15 4.64 -14.80 -5.23
N SER A 16 3.71 -15.60 -5.75
CA SER A 16 2.48 -16.00 -5.05
C SER A 16 2.69 -16.93 -3.85
N ALA A 17 3.85 -17.56 -3.68
CA ALA A 17 4.07 -18.53 -2.61
C ALA A 17 4.31 -17.91 -1.23
N SER A 18 4.63 -16.61 -1.14
CA SER A 18 4.90 -15.90 0.11
C SER A 18 4.30 -14.49 0.17
N ALA A 19 3.55 -14.10 -0.86
CA ALA A 19 2.92 -12.80 -0.93
C ALA A 19 1.47 -12.87 -0.47
N GLN A 20 1.09 -11.98 0.43
CA GLN A 20 -0.29 -11.80 0.84
C GLN A 20 -0.90 -10.68 0.00
N PHE A 21 -2.07 -10.96 -0.55
CA PHE A 21 -2.85 -9.99 -1.29
C PHE A 21 -3.84 -9.28 -0.38
N GLY A 22 -4.08 -8.01 -0.62
CA GLY A 22 -5.05 -7.23 0.15
C GLY A 22 -5.70 -6.12 -0.65
N VAL A 23 -6.72 -5.56 -0.07
CA VAL A 23 -7.41 -4.36 -0.55
C VAL A 23 -7.43 -3.30 0.54
N SER A 24 -7.42 -2.05 0.15
CA SER A 24 -7.47 -0.91 1.06
C SER A 24 -8.36 0.18 0.49
N TYR A 25 -8.96 0.94 1.37
CA TYR A 25 -9.67 2.16 1.03
C TYR A 25 -9.07 3.33 1.81
N HIS A 26 -8.65 4.36 1.10
CA HIS A 26 -8.05 5.56 1.65
C HIS A 26 -9.04 6.71 1.54
N GLN A 27 -9.52 7.18 2.67
CA GLN A 27 -10.34 8.38 2.76
C GLN A 27 -9.43 9.59 2.94
N SER A 28 -9.50 10.49 1.99
CA SER A 28 -8.79 11.78 2.00
C SER A 28 -9.61 12.80 1.21
N SER A 29 -9.07 13.98 0.96
CA SER A 29 -9.67 14.94 0.00
C SER A 29 -9.84 14.34 -1.40
N ILE A 30 -9.02 13.33 -1.74
CA ILE A 30 -9.12 12.55 -2.97
C ILE A 30 -9.12 11.08 -2.56
N PRO A 31 -10.30 10.43 -2.45
CA PRO A 31 -10.40 9.05 -1.99
C PRO A 31 -9.77 8.08 -3.00
N ASN A 32 -9.13 7.02 -2.50
CA ASN A 32 -8.50 6.02 -3.34
C ASN A 32 -8.85 4.61 -2.88
N LEU A 33 -9.00 3.71 -3.84
CA LEU A 33 -9.07 2.27 -3.62
C LEU A 33 -7.69 1.68 -3.92
N GLY A 34 -7.13 0.89 -3.01
CA GLY A 34 -5.81 0.28 -3.13
C GLY A 34 -5.88 -1.23 -3.25
N PHE A 35 -4.98 -1.77 -4.06
CA PHE A 35 -4.66 -3.19 -4.10
C PHE A 35 -3.23 -3.34 -3.62
N ASN A 36 -3.00 -4.14 -2.59
CA ASN A 36 -1.69 -4.29 -2.00
C ASN A 36 -1.20 -5.73 -2.03
N PHE A 37 0.11 -5.85 -2.21
CA PHE A 37 0.87 -7.08 -2.14
C PHE A 37 1.89 -6.95 -1.05
N GLU A 38 1.80 -7.79 -0.03
CA GLU A 38 2.73 -7.82 1.09
C GLU A 38 3.66 -9.03 0.97
N TYR A 39 4.95 -8.81 1.14
CA TYR A 39 5.99 -9.82 1.06
C TYR A 39 6.80 -9.86 2.35
N GLN A 40 6.92 -11.05 2.93
CA GLN A 40 7.69 -11.32 4.17
C GLN A 40 7.30 -10.43 5.36
N ASP A 41 6.06 -9.94 5.44
CA ASP A 41 5.58 -9.02 6.49
C ASP A 41 6.46 -7.77 6.69
N ARG A 42 7.28 -7.41 5.69
CA ARG A 42 8.21 -6.27 5.72
C ARG A 42 8.10 -5.32 4.55
N TYR A 43 7.70 -5.84 3.40
CA TYR A 43 7.59 -5.04 2.18
C TYR A 43 6.18 -5.14 1.65
N PHE A 44 5.61 -4.05 1.21
CA PHE A 44 4.38 -4.12 0.45
C PHE A 44 4.38 -3.09 -0.69
N ALA A 45 3.90 -3.52 -1.84
CA ALA A 45 3.57 -2.65 -2.94
C ALA A 45 2.07 -2.38 -2.93
N GLU A 46 1.66 -1.17 -3.24
CA GLU A 46 0.27 -0.80 -3.31
C GLU A 46 -0.02 -0.02 -4.59
N LEU A 47 -0.98 -0.52 -5.34
CA LEU A 47 -1.52 0.15 -6.51
C LEU A 47 -2.85 0.78 -6.13
N ARG A 48 -2.92 2.10 -6.22
CA ARG A 48 -4.08 2.90 -5.83
C ARG A 48 -4.77 3.49 -7.04
N PHE A 49 -6.08 3.44 -7.01
CA PHE A 49 -6.97 4.01 -8.02
C PHE A 49 -7.86 5.04 -7.33
N GLY A 50 -7.92 6.22 -7.89
CA GLY A 50 -8.79 7.26 -7.38
C GLY A 50 -9.20 8.23 -8.48
N PRO A 51 -10.28 8.98 -8.26
CA PRO A 51 -10.61 10.07 -9.16
C PRO A 51 -9.52 11.13 -9.08
N ASN A 52 -9.41 11.93 -10.13
CA ASN A 52 -8.71 13.20 -10.04
C ASN A 52 -9.52 14.19 -9.20
N GLN A 53 -8.95 15.35 -8.92
CA GLN A 53 -9.59 16.40 -8.11
C GLN A 53 -10.97 16.85 -8.66
N TYR A 54 -11.22 16.66 -9.96
CA TYR A 54 -12.47 17.04 -10.63
C TYR A 54 -13.34 15.84 -11.02
N PHE A 55 -12.98 14.61 -10.62
CA PHE A 55 -13.68 13.37 -10.96
C PHE A 55 -13.82 13.09 -12.47
N GLU A 56 -12.99 13.70 -13.29
CA GLU A 56 -13.04 13.55 -14.74
C GLU A 56 -12.12 12.44 -15.27
N HIS A 57 -11.03 12.16 -14.56
CA HIS A 57 -10.03 11.18 -14.97
C HIS A 57 -9.62 10.28 -13.81
N LEU A 58 -9.27 9.05 -14.14
CA LEU A 58 -8.71 8.09 -13.19
C LEU A 58 -7.23 8.40 -12.95
N ALA A 59 -6.86 8.62 -11.71
CA ALA A 59 -5.47 8.73 -11.30
C ALA A 59 -4.97 7.37 -10.79
N LEU A 60 -3.77 7.00 -11.20
CA LEU A 60 -3.06 5.82 -10.74
C LEU A 60 -1.89 6.25 -9.85
N GLU A 61 -1.74 5.57 -8.72
CA GLU A 61 -0.62 5.75 -7.81
C GLU A 61 -0.04 4.39 -7.46
N LEU A 62 1.27 4.21 -7.66
CA LEU A 62 1.99 3.00 -7.30
C LEU A 62 3.03 3.36 -6.24
N THR A 63 2.99 2.67 -5.10
CA THR A 63 3.94 2.87 -4.01
C THR A 63 4.61 1.55 -3.63
N ALA A 64 5.89 1.62 -3.27
CA ALA A 64 6.65 0.56 -2.63
C ALA A 64 6.97 1.00 -1.21
N ASN A 65 6.59 0.19 -0.23
CA ASN A 65 6.63 0.53 1.18
C ASN A 65 7.46 -0.49 1.96
N TYR A 66 8.14 -0.02 2.97
CA TYR A 66 8.90 -0.82 3.92
C TYR A 66 8.32 -0.65 5.32
N ILE A 67 8.06 -1.78 5.99
CA ILE A 67 7.59 -1.83 7.38
C ILE A 67 8.81 -1.87 8.28
N PHE A 68 9.12 -0.74 8.92
CA PHE A 68 10.28 -0.62 9.80
C PHE A 68 9.99 -1.01 11.25
N LEU A 69 8.73 -0.97 11.67
CA LEU A 69 8.27 -1.48 12.95
C LEU A 69 7.07 -2.39 12.72
N ASN A 70 7.20 -3.65 13.07
CA ASN A 70 6.17 -4.67 12.92
C ASN A 70 5.82 -5.27 14.29
N LYS A 71 4.69 -4.88 14.85
CA LYS A 71 4.13 -5.41 16.10
C LYS A 71 2.90 -6.26 15.79
N GLU A 72 2.41 -6.98 16.76
CA GLU A 72 1.25 -7.85 16.61
C GLU A 72 -0.01 -7.08 16.20
N ASP A 73 -0.26 -5.94 16.83
CA ASP A 73 -1.48 -5.15 16.65
C ASP A 73 -1.31 -3.97 15.70
N TYR A 74 -0.09 -3.57 15.41
CA TYR A 74 0.18 -2.42 14.54
C TYR A 74 1.56 -2.50 13.87
N ASP A 75 1.70 -1.81 12.76
CA ASP A 75 2.97 -1.58 12.09
C ASP A 75 3.12 -0.13 11.64
N PHE A 76 4.36 0.32 11.59
CA PHE A 76 4.74 1.58 10.97
C PHE A 76 5.47 1.33 9.65
N TYR A 77 5.12 2.08 8.65
CA TYR A 77 5.72 1.97 7.33
C TYR A 77 6.08 3.33 6.74
N GLY A 78 6.99 3.30 5.80
CA GLY A 78 7.32 4.42 4.94
C GLY A 78 7.69 3.91 3.56
N GLY A 79 7.58 4.74 2.56
CA GLY A 79 7.80 4.28 1.20
C GLY A 79 8.08 5.39 0.19
N ILE A 80 8.09 4.97 -1.04
CA ILE A 80 8.27 5.84 -2.20
C ILE A 80 7.41 5.32 -3.35
N GLY A 81 6.91 6.21 -4.16
CA GLY A 81 6.10 5.83 -5.31
C GLY A 81 5.95 6.94 -6.32
N GLY A 82 5.07 6.72 -7.26
CA GLY A 82 4.71 7.68 -8.29
C GLY A 82 3.21 7.75 -8.51
N ARG A 83 2.75 8.91 -8.91
CA ARG A 83 1.36 9.18 -9.25
C ARG A 83 1.28 9.74 -10.66
N THR A 84 0.30 9.27 -11.42
CA THR A 84 -0.04 9.80 -12.74
C THR A 84 -1.22 10.76 -12.63
N THR A 85 -1.35 11.67 -13.57
CA THR A 85 -2.47 12.63 -13.70
C THR A 85 -2.58 13.55 -12.50
N GLN A 86 -2.90 14.78 -12.66
CA GLN A 86 -2.97 15.87 -11.66
C GLN A 86 -2.27 15.60 -10.31
N LEU A 87 -1.30 16.42 -9.96
CA LEU A 87 -0.32 16.13 -8.93
C LEU A 87 0.60 14.96 -9.32
N GLU A 88 0.85 14.83 -10.65
CA GLU A 88 1.83 13.91 -11.18
C GLU A 88 3.18 14.15 -10.52
N GLY A 89 3.82 13.07 -10.08
CA GLY A 89 5.12 13.17 -9.46
C GLY A 89 5.42 12.07 -8.47
N LEU A 90 6.39 12.37 -7.64
CA LEU A 90 6.87 11.48 -6.59
C LEU A 90 5.90 11.49 -5.39
N VAL A 91 5.64 10.31 -4.85
CA VAL A 91 4.85 10.11 -3.63
C VAL A 91 5.73 9.51 -2.55
N ILE A 92 5.76 10.13 -1.38
CA ILE A 92 6.50 9.62 -0.21
C ILE A 92 5.48 9.41 0.90
N PRO A 93 4.93 8.20 1.05
CA PRO A 93 3.99 7.86 2.11
C PRO A 93 4.73 7.48 3.40
N ALA A 94 4.13 7.81 4.53
CA ALA A 94 4.47 7.29 5.83
C ALA A 94 3.19 7.10 6.65
N GLY A 95 3.06 5.97 7.31
CA GLY A 95 1.82 5.66 8.01
C GLY A 95 1.93 4.57 9.05
N VAL A 96 0.80 4.32 9.67
CA VAL A 96 0.57 3.25 10.63
C VAL A 96 -0.63 2.42 10.21
N ASN A 97 -0.48 1.11 10.26
CA ASN A 97 -1.58 0.16 10.15
C ASN A 97 -1.88 -0.40 11.54
N ILE A 98 -3.15 -0.53 11.89
CA ILE A 98 -3.63 -0.99 13.18
C ILE A 98 -4.57 -2.17 12.94
N TYR A 99 -4.31 -3.30 13.60
CA TYR A 99 -5.06 -4.55 13.46
C TYR A 99 -5.67 -4.93 14.82
N PRO A 100 -6.84 -4.39 15.18
CA PRO A 100 -7.41 -4.56 16.50
C PRO A 100 -8.09 -5.94 16.73
N PHE A 101 -8.26 -6.72 15.66
CA PHE A 101 -8.97 -8.01 15.73
C PHE A 101 -8.00 -9.19 15.77
N ASP A 102 -8.41 -10.28 16.43
CA ASP A 102 -7.56 -11.47 16.62
C ASP A 102 -7.08 -12.10 15.32
N ASN A 103 -7.90 -12.07 14.27
CA ASN A 103 -7.55 -12.65 12.98
C ASN A 103 -6.54 -11.82 12.18
N LYS A 104 -6.25 -10.56 12.58
CA LYS A 104 -5.30 -9.64 11.93
C LYS A 104 -5.47 -9.43 10.42
N ASN A 105 -6.61 -9.84 9.87
CA ASN A 105 -6.91 -9.70 8.44
C ASN A 105 -7.54 -8.34 8.12
N PHE A 106 -8.32 -7.80 9.06
CA PHE A 106 -8.93 -6.50 8.93
C PHE A 106 -8.19 -5.48 9.79
N GLY A 107 -7.93 -4.31 9.22
CA GLY A 107 -7.23 -3.24 9.93
C GLY A 107 -7.67 -1.86 9.47
N PHE A 108 -7.21 -0.89 10.23
CA PHE A 108 -7.30 0.53 9.93
C PHE A 108 -5.92 1.05 9.57
N HIS A 109 -5.86 2.13 8.81
CA HIS A 109 -4.61 2.82 8.58
C HIS A 109 -4.79 4.34 8.66
N ILE A 110 -3.70 5.00 9.04
CA ILE A 110 -3.54 6.45 8.99
C ILE A 110 -2.23 6.70 8.25
N GLU A 111 -2.26 7.56 7.25
CA GLU A 111 -1.12 7.86 6.39
C GLU A 111 -0.98 9.35 6.15
N ALA A 112 0.23 9.83 6.16
CA ALA A 112 0.63 11.12 5.61
C ALA A 112 1.52 10.87 4.40
N ALA A 113 1.24 11.50 3.27
CA ALA A 113 2.03 11.37 2.05
C ALA A 113 2.42 12.74 1.51
N ALA A 114 3.71 12.91 1.26
CA ALA A 114 4.20 14.06 0.50
C ALA A 114 4.09 13.73 -1.00
N LEU A 115 3.36 14.56 -1.73
CA LEU A 115 3.27 14.51 -3.18
C LEU A 115 4.16 15.62 -3.73
N LEU A 116 5.22 15.23 -4.43
CA LEU A 116 6.23 16.13 -4.98
C LEU A 116 6.16 16.12 -6.51
N GLY A 117 5.67 17.19 -7.08
CA GLY A 117 5.53 17.39 -8.53
C GLY A 117 5.64 18.86 -8.86
N GLU A 118 4.95 19.32 -9.89
CA GLU A 118 4.86 20.75 -10.20
C GLU A 118 4.33 21.56 -9.02
N THR A 119 3.41 20.97 -8.25
CA THR A 119 2.92 21.51 -6.99
C THR A 119 3.13 20.47 -5.89
N SER A 120 3.80 20.86 -4.82
CA SER A 120 4.02 19.98 -3.68
C SER A 120 2.86 20.08 -2.70
N VAL A 121 2.29 18.92 -2.33
CA VAL A 121 1.13 18.84 -1.43
C VAL A 121 1.38 17.76 -0.36
N LEU A 122 1.00 18.05 0.86
CA LEU A 122 0.91 17.06 1.93
C LEU A 122 -0.52 16.51 1.99
N ARG A 123 -0.67 15.21 1.77
CA ARG A 123 -1.95 14.50 1.83
C ARG A 123 -2.03 13.70 3.12
N GLY A 124 -3.04 13.97 3.94
CA GLY A 124 -3.43 13.10 5.04
C GLY A 124 -4.55 12.17 4.61
N SER A 125 -4.47 10.90 4.96
CA SER A 125 -5.53 9.93 4.70
C SER A 125 -5.70 8.96 5.88
N TRP A 126 -6.88 8.42 5.99
CA TRP A 126 -7.22 7.33 6.91
C TRP A 126 -8.12 6.35 6.17
N GLY A 127 -8.20 5.13 6.63
CA GLY A 127 -9.07 4.17 5.96
C GLY A 127 -9.02 2.79 6.57
N ILE A 128 -9.50 1.85 5.78
CA ILE A 128 -9.58 0.45 6.13
C ILE A 128 -8.74 -0.37 5.15
N ARG A 129 -8.24 -1.50 5.63
CA ARG A 129 -7.56 -2.48 4.79
C ARG A 129 -7.98 -3.89 5.17
N TYR A 130 -8.03 -4.75 4.19
CA TYR A 130 -8.32 -6.15 4.36
C TYR A 130 -7.26 -6.99 3.64
N ARG A 131 -6.77 -8.01 4.32
CA ARG A 131 -5.76 -8.93 3.83
C ARG A 131 -6.41 -10.29 3.55
N PHE A 132 -6.20 -10.81 2.35
CA PHE A 132 -6.66 -12.13 1.95
C PHE A 132 -5.58 -13.16 2.24
N GLY A 133 -5.93 -14.22 2.99
CA GLY A 133 -5.05 -15.35 3.27
C GLY A 133 -4.00 -15.08 4.36
N GLY A 134 -3.91 -16.01 5.29
CA GLY A 134 -2.87 -16.11 6.30
C GLY A 134 -2.97 -15.09 7.44
N THR A 135 -2.82 -15.60 8.65
CA THR A 135 -2.61 -14.79 9.84
C THR A 135 -1.22 -14.16 9.76
N ARG A 136 -1.11 -12.88 10.02
CA ARG A 136 0.17 -12.19 10.13
C ARG A 136 1.02 -12.85 11.23
N ILE A 137 2.24 -13.22 10.90
CA ILE A 137 3.21 -13.72 11.87
C ILE A 137 4.10 -12.53 12.27
N PRO A 138 4.00 -12.02 13.51
CA PRO A 138 4.90 -10.97 13.98
C PRO A 138 6.33 -11.46 13.88
N SER A 139 7.23 -10.64 13.41
CA SER A 139 8.66 -10.97 13.48
C SER A 139 9.05 -11.16 14.94
N PRO A 140 9.72 -12.27 15.33
CA PRO A 140 10.20 -12.45 16.68
C PRO A 140 11.08 -11.25 17.04
N GLN A 141 10.70 -10.50 18.07
CA GLN A 141 11.59 -9.50 18.64
C GLN A 141 12.82 -10.22 19.17
N LYS A 142 13.99 -9.87 18.66
CA LYS A 142 15.21 -10.08 19.40
C LYS A 142 15.14 -9.10 20.58
N ASP A 143 14.87 -9.63 21.75
CA ASP A 143 15.10 -8.90 23.00
C ASP A 143 16.61 -8.69 23.10
N GLU A 144 17.06 -7.46 22.84
CA GLU A 144 18.39 -6.97 23.25
C GLU A 144 18.22 -6.17 24.53
#